data_4e335adf64a3128ee4d3caa6293e6b31
#
_entry.id   4e335adf64a3128ee4d3caa6293e6b31
#
_cell.length_a   1.000
_cell.length_b   1.000
_cell.length_c   1.000
_cell.angle_alpha   90.00
_cell.angle_beta   90.00
_cell.angle_gamma   90.00
#
_symmetry.space_group_name_H-M   'P 1'
#
loop_
_entity.id
_entity.type
_entity.pdbx_description
1 polymer ?
#
loop_
_entity_poly.entity_id
_entity_poly.type
_entity_poly.pdbx_seq_one_letter_code
_entity_poly.pdbx_strand_id
1 'polypeptide(L)'
;MELKGLRVNIGKTKVMRCQVRVGQAEESGKFPCVVCKKGVGDNSIMWVACHRWVHKRCSGISGRLGYVADFRCRRCLDGDSAQVVLSSEVELEPGVKVECVSKFCYLGDTLGSGGGVVEAARARVRCAWAKFKELSPILTVRGASYRIKGRIYSACVQSVLIYGTETWAMKADDLRSLERTERMMVRWMCGVSLKDRKRSEDLCNLLGINCVADVVRRGRLRWFGHLERKSVDDWVSACRGLVVEGARGRGRSRKTWEQCVRDDMKLLGLHSEWAIFRDMWRDLIWGKRLTLA
;
A
#
# COMPACT_ATOMS: atom_id res chain seq x y z
N MET A 1 -11.81 28.90 2.44
CA MET A 1 -10.98 28.37 3.55
C MET A 1 -9.58 28.92 3.44
N GLU A 2 -9.24 29.89 4.25
CA GLU A 2 -7.88 30.44 4.34
C GLU A 2 -7.33 30.10 5.72
N LEU A 3 -6.43 29.15 5.77
CA LEU A 3 -5.63 28.86 6.97
C LEU A 3 -4.21 29.37 6.71
N LYS A 4 -3.80 30.40 7.42
CA LYS A 4 -2.42 30.98 7.40
C LYS A 4 -1.93 31.38 5.99
N GLY A 5 -2.76 32.06 5.19
CA GLY A 5 -2.36 32.57 3.88
C GLY A 5 -2.30 31.54 2.75
N LEU A 6 -2.72 30.30 2.99
CA LEU A 6 -2.83 29.27 1.96
C LEU A 6 -4.22 29.33 1.31
N ARG A 7 -4.26 29.51 -0.01
CA ARG A 7 -5.50 29.43 -0.80
C ARG A 7 -5.70 28.02 -1.32
N VAL A 8 -6.87 27.44 -1.07
CA VAL A 8 -7.25 26.14 -1.62
C VAL A 8 -7.66 26.29 -3.09
N ASN A 9 -6.98 25.60 -3.99
CA ASN A 9 -7.37 25.57 -5.40
C ASN A 9 -8.51 24.57 -5.59
N ILE A 10 -9.75 25.07 -5.68
CA ILE A 10 -10.97 24.26 -5.76
C ILE A 10 -10.95 23.34 -6.97
N GLY A 11 -10.46 23.79 -8.14
CA GLY A 11 -10.40 22.97 -9.36
C GLY A 11 -9.45 21.80 -9.28
N LYS A 12 -8.48 21.81 -8.33
CA LYS A 12 -7.54 20.71 -8.07
C LYS A 12 -7.82 19.96 -6.77
N THR A 13 -8.79 20.43 -5.98
CA THR A 13 -9.15 19.82 -4.70
C THR A 13 -10.16 18.69 -4.94
N LYS A 14 -9.91 17.54 -4.35
CA LYS A 14 -10.80 16.38 -4.40
C LYS A 14 -11.00 15.84 -2.98
N VAL A 15 -12.19 15.36 -2.68
CA VAL A 15 -12.52 14.74 -1.40
C VAL A 15 -12.50 13.24 -1.55
N MET A 16 -11.76 12.57 -0.69
CA MET A 16 -11.76 11.12 -0.57
C MET A 16 -12.57 10.71 0.65
N ARG A 17 -13.72 10.06 0.44
CA ARG A 17 -14.47 9.45 1.52
C ARG A 17 -13.84 8.12 1.89
N CYS A 18 -13.12 8.10 3.01
CA CYS A 18 -12.73 6.85 3.64
C CYS A 18 -13.96 6.28 4.36
N GLN A 19 -14.43 5.09 3.94
CA GLN A 19 -15.48 4.41 4.68
C GLN A 19 -14.91 3.96 6.02
N VAL A 20 -15.16 4.75 7.06
CA VAL A 20 -15.06 4.27 8.43
C VAL A 20 -16.22 3.30 8.60
N ARG A 21 -15.91 2.01 8.77
CA ARG A 21 -16.94 1.03 9.15
C ARG A 21 -17.39 1.37 10.57
N VAL A 22 -18.39 2.22 10.71
CA VAL A 22 -19.13 2.34 11.94
C VAL A 22 -19.96 1.07 12.04
N GLY A 23 -19.42 0.08 12.71
CA GLY A 23 -20.20 -1.08 13.12
C GLY A 23 -21.17 -0.62 14.20
N GLN A 24 -22.44 -0.49 13.90
CA GLN A 24 -23.46 -0.59 14.92
C GLN A 24 -23.37 -2.01 15.49
N ALA A 25 -22.61 -2.16 16.56
CA ALA A 25 -22.59 -3.35 17.37
C ALA A 25 -23.84 -3.35 18.21
N GLU A 26 -24.89 -4.03 17.76
CA GLU A 26 -25.88 -4.54 18.68
C GLU A 26 -25.20 -5.62 19.56
N GLU A 27 -25.55 -5.65 20.81
CA GLU A 27 -24.93 -6.38 21.94
C GLU A 27 -24.82 -7.91 21.84
N SER A 28 -25.13 -8.53 20.72
CA SER A 28 -24.93 -9.97 20.50
C SER A 28 -23.92 -10.17 19.36
N GLY A 29 -22.69 -10.38 19.67
CA GLY A 29 -21.51 -10.58 18.78
C GLY A 29 -21.65 -11.32 17.44
N LYS A 30 -22.82 -11.32 16.80
CA LYS A 30 -23.11 -11.91 15.50
C LYS A 30 -23.92 -10.90 14.67
N PHE A 31 -23.43 -10.59 13.47
CA PHE A 31 -24.18 -9.77 12.53
C PHE A 31 -25.51 -10.41 12.16
N PRO A 32 -26.63 -9.64 12.12
CA PRO A 32 -27.93 -10.20 11.76
C PRO A 32 -28.02 -10.48 10.24
N CYS A 33 -28.60 -11.61 9.89
CA CYS A 33 -28.97 -11.91 8.52
C CYS A 33 -30.10 -10.97 8.06
N VAL A 34 -29.93 -10.33 6.89
CA VAL A 34 -30.94 -9.41 6.33
C VAL A 34 -32.31 -10.06 6.12
N VAL A 35 -32.33 -11.36 5.81
CA VAL A 35 -33.56 -12.09 5.49
C VAL A 35 -34.27 -12.60 6.75
N CYS A 36 -33.57 -13.36 7.61
CA CYS A 36 -34.21 -14.02 8.75
C CYS A 36 -33.88 -13.37 10.11
N LYS A 37 -33.14 -12.27 10.14
CA LYS A 37 -32.74 -11.50 11.34
C LYS A 37 -31.92 -12.27 12.38
N LYS A 38 -31.64 -13.55 12.19
CA LYS A 38 -30.82 -14.36 13.10
C LYS A 38 -29.33 -14.07 12.86
N GLY A 39 -28.48 -14.21 13.87
CA GLY A 39 -27.04 -14.00 13.78
C GLY A 39 -26.39 -14.91 12.72
N VAL A 40 -25.50 -14.37 11.90
CA VAL A 40 -24.78 -15.09 10.87
C VAL A 40 -23.54 -15.77 11.43
N GLY A 41 -23.23 -16.98 10.97
CA GLY A 41 -22.03 -17.76 11.27
C GLY A 41 -21.15 -17.92 10.02
N ASP A 42 -20.25 -18.91 10.05
CA ASP A 42 -19.24 -19.15 9.01
C ASP A 42 -19.80 -19.41 7.62
N ASN A 43 -21.05 -19.91 7.53
CA ASN A 43 -21.72 -20.22 6.28
C ASN A 43 -22.64 -19.09 5.80
N SER A 44 -22.06 -17.90 5.67
CA SER A 44 -22.76 -16.68 5.32
C SER A 44 -21.99 -15.85 4.30
N ILE A 45 -22.69 -15.08 3.48
CA ILE A 45 -22.14 -14.20 2.47
C ILE A 45 -22.47 -12.73 2.80
N MET A 46 -21.53 -11.85 2.63
CA MET A 46 -21.76 -10.41 2.73
C MET A 46 -21.92 -9.83 1.31
N TRP A 47 -23.01 -9.14 1.09
CA TRP A 47 -23.22 -8.40 -0.16
C TRP A 47 -22.37 -7.12 -0.18
N VAL A 48 -21.52 -7.00 -1.20
CA VAL A 48 -20.52 -5.93 -1.28
C VAL A 48 -21.15 -4.54 -1.43
N ALA A 49 -22.28 -4.44 -2.15
CA ALA A 49 -22.92 -3.15 -2.42
C ALA A 49 -23.68 -2.56 -1.21
N CYS A 50 -24.34 -3.38 -0.38
CA CYS A 50 -25.08 -2.90 0.78
C CYS A 50 -24.46 -3.28 2.13
N HIS A 51 -23.31 -3.96 2.12
CA HIS A 51 -22.54 -4.43 3.28
C HIS A 51 -23.37 -5.22 4.32
N ARG A 52 -24.42 -5.92 3.90
CA ARG A 52 -25.28 -6.71 4.75
C ARG A 52 -24.99 -8.19 4.60
N TRP A 53 -25.16 -8.92 5.70
CA TRP A 53 -24.91 -10.36 5.76
C TRP A 53 -26.17 -11.18 5.46
N VAL A 54 -26.00 -12.27 4.74
CA VAL A 54 -27.06 -13.24 4.43
C VAL A 54 -26.52 -14.65 4.67
N HIS A 55 -27.28 -15.51 5.36
CA HIS A 55 -26.93 -16.92 5.44
C HIS A 55 -26.97 -17.55 4.02
N LYS A 56 -26.14 -18.53 3.79
CA LYS A 56 -26.18 -19.30 2.53
C LYS A 56 -27.61 -19.81 2.22
N ARG A 57 -28.28 -20.41 3.22
CA ARG A 57 -29.67 -20.90 3.09
C ARG A 57 -30.69 -19.80 2.78
N CYS A 58 -30.42 -18.54 3.17
CA CYS A 58 -31.30 -17.40 2.93
C CYS A 58 -30.93 -16.65 1.63
N SER A 59 -29.78 -16.94 1.04
CA SER A 59 -29.31 -16.30 -0.20
C SER A 59 -29.85 -16.93 -1.47
N GLY A 60 -30.36 -18.16 -1.41
CA GLY A 60 -30.76 -18.93 -2.58
C GLY A 60 -29.60 -19.53 -3.39
N ILE A 61 -28.36 -19.41 -2.89
CA ILE A 61 -27.18 -19.94 -3.58
C ILE A 61 -27.07 -21.45 -3.34
N SER A 62 -27.13 -22.22 -4.39
CA SER A 62 -26.84 -23.66 -4.42
C SER A 62 -25.34 -23.89 -4.72
N GLY A 63 -24.67 -24.81 -4.02
CA GLY A 63 -23.25 -25.10 -4.19
C GLY A 63 -22.35 -24.51 -3.12
N ARG A 64 -20.99 -24.54 -3.32
CA ARG A 64 -20.02 -23.94 -2.41
C ARG A 64 -20.07 -22.41 -2.49
N LEU A 65 -19.95 -21.74 -1.34
CA LEU A 65 -19.75 -20.29 -1.29
C LEU A 65 -18.34 -19.98 -1.82
N GLY A 66 -18.24 -19.69 -3.11
CA GLY A 66 -17.06 -19.12 -3.74
C GLY A 66 -17.20 -17.60 -3.85
N TYR A 67 -16.23 -16.95 -4.51
CA TYR A 67 -16.36 -15.53 -4.87
C TYR A 67 -17.48 -15.40 -5.93
N VAL A 68 -18.66 -14.96 -5.52
CA VAL A 68 -19.80 -14.68 -6.41
C VAL A 68 -19.78 -13.17 -6.67
N ALA A 69 -19.29 -12.78 -7.83
CA ALA A 69 -19.10 -11.37 -8.21
C ALA A 69 -20.41 -10.59 -8.30
N ASP A 70 -21.54 -11.25 -8.61
CA ASP A 70 -22.83 -10.61 -8.94
C ASP A 70 -23.98 -11.00 -8.01
N PHE A 71 -23.68 -11.43 -6.78
CA PHE A 71 -24.77 -11.74 -5.84
C PHE A 71 -25.47 -10.46 -5.39
N ARG A 72 -26.79 -10.37 -5.66
CA ARG A 72 -27.67 -9.31 -5.14
C ARG A 72 -28.61 -9.87 -4.10
N CYS A 73 -28.69 -9.24 -2.93
CA CYS A 73 -29.68 -9.66 -1.92
C CYS A 73 -31.09 -9.27 -2.37
N ARG A 74 -32.12 -10.06 -1.97
CA ARG A 74 -33.52 -9.85 -2.35
C ARG A 74 -34.00 -8.40 -2.17
N ARG A 75 -33.62 -7.76 -1.08
CA ARG A 75 -33.99 -6.38 -0.77
C ARG A 75 -33.38 -5.35 -1.73
N CYS A 76 -32.20 -5.63 -2.30
CA CYS A 76 -31.59 -4.83 -3.35
C CYS A 76 -32.22 -5.10 -4.73
N LEU A 77 -32.91 -6.23 -4.90
CA LEU A 77 -33.68 -6.55 -6.11
C LEU A 77 -35.07 -5.90 -6.07
N ASP A 78 -35.67 -5.80 -4.87
CA ASP A 78 -37.02 -5.28 -4.68
C ASP A 78 -37.10 -3.73 -4.63
N GLY A 79 -36.01 -3.05 -4.96
CA GLY A 79 -36.01 -1.57 -5.11
C GLY A 79 -36.00 -0.77 -3.79
N ASP A 80 -36.05 -1.43 -2.63
CA ASP A 80 -36.08 -0.81 -1.28
C ASP A 80 -34.68 -0.49 -0.73
N SER A 81 -33.66 -0.56 -1.58
CA SER A 81 -32.38 0.02 -1.27
C SER A 81 -32.46 1.51 -1.54
N ALA A 82 -32.56 2.30 -0.47
CA ALA A 82 -31.92 3.60 -0.54
C ALA A 82 -30.50 3.32 -1.04
N GLN A 83 -30.30 3.37 -2.35
CA GLN A 83 -28.98 3.60 -2.92
C GLN A 83 -28.49 4.82 -2.17
N VAL A 84 -27.53 4.62 -1.29
CA VAL A 84 -26.61 5.71 -0.99
C VAL A 84 -25.93 5.94 -2.33
N VAL A 85 -26.58 6.71 -3.18
CA VAL A 85 -25.95 7.37 -4.31
C VAL A 85 -24.89 8.20 -3.62
N LEU A 86 -23.68 7.69 -3.61
CA LEU A 86 -22.52 8.47 -3.25
C LEU A 86 -22.54 9.58 -4.28
N SER A 87 -23.10 10.74 -3.88
CA SER A 87 -23.06 11.92 -4.73
C SER A 87 -21.60 12.06 -5.16
N SER A 88 -21.40 12.12 -6.47
CA SER A 88 -20.06 12.29 -7.05
C SER A 88 -19.40 13.60 -6.58
N GLU A 89 -20.19 14.45 -5.93
CA GLU A 89 -19.79 15.75 -5.43
C GLU A 89 -20.19 15.93 -3.96
N VAL A 90 -19.38 16.64 -3.21
CA VAL A 90 -19.63 17.09 -1.83
C VAL A 90 -19.56 18.61 -1.83
N GLU A 91 -20.57 19.24 -1.28
CA GLU A 91 -20.56 20.68 -1.04
C GLU A 91 -19.89 20.96 0.30
N LEU A 92 -18.77 21.70 0.28
CA LEU A 92 -17.99 22.07 1.46
C LEU A 92 -18.49 23.38 2.08
N GLU A 93 -18.86 24.34 1.23
CA GLU A 93 -19.45 25.65 1.56
C GLU A 93 -20.52 25.96 0.51
N PRO A 94 -21.49 26.84 0.78
CA PRO A 94 -22.52 27.20 -0.18
C PRO A 94 -21.92 27.60 -1.55
N GLY A 95 -22.22 26.81 -2.58
CA GLY A 95 -21.72 27.02 -3.95
C GLY A 95 -20.35 26.42 -4.24
N VAL A 96 -19.64 25.81 -3.25
CA VAL A 96 -18.33 25.15 -3.44
C VAL A 96 -18.49 23.64 -3.48
N LYS A 97 -18.59 23.09 -4.69
CA LYS A 97 -18.70 21.65 -4.92
C LYS A 97 -17.34 21.04 -5.22
N VAL A 98 -17.04 19.91 -4.60
CA VAL A 98 -15.80 19.15 -4.77
C VAL A 98 -16.10 17.71 -5.15
N GLU A 99 -15.41 17.20 -6.16
CA GLU A 99 -15.57 15.84 -6.66
C GLU A 99 -15.16 14.79 -5.61
N CYS A 100 -16.03 13.80 -5.39
CA CYS A 100 -15.76 12.67 -4.52
C CYS A 100 -15.09 11.54 -5.31
N VAL A 101 -13.85 11.21 -4.99
CA VAL A 101 -13.08 10.20 -5.71
C VAL A 101 -12.74 8.98 -4.85
N SER A 102 -12.70 7.81 -5.46
CA SER A 102 -12.25 6.59 -4.81
C SER A 102 -10.73 6.41 -4.80
N LYS A 103 -10.04 7.12 -5.71
CA LYS A 103 -8.59 7.12 -5.84
C LYS A 103 -8.10 8.53 -6.15
N PHE A 104 -7.01 8.92 -5.55
CA PHE A 104 -6.41 10.23 -5.74
C PHE A 104 -4.90 10.10 -5.93
N CYS A 105 -4.37 10.75 -6.96
CA CYS A 105 -2.93 10.84 -7.17
C CYS A 105 -2.40 12.10 -6.47
N TYR A 106 -1.52 11.91 -5.49
CA TYR A 106 -0.90 12.99 -4.73
C TYR A 106 0.61 12.85 -4.74
N LEU A 107 1.31 13.87 -5.24
CA LEU A 107 2.77 13.90 -5.39
C LEU A 107 3.33 12.64 -6.06
N GLY A 108 2.60 12.10 -7.05
CA GLY A 108 2.99 10.90 -7.77
C GLY A 108 2.69 9.60 -7.05
N ASP A 109 2.17 9.61 -5.84
CA ASP A 109 1.62 8.43 -5.17
C ASP A 109 0.12 8.29 -5.37
N THR A 110 -0.42 7.09 -5.21
CA THR A 110 -1.85 6.81 -5.41
C THR A 110 -2.51 6.41 -4.10
N LEU A 111 -3.34 7.29 -3.58
CA LEU A 111 -4.15 7.05 -2.39
C LEU A 111 -5.49 6.43 -2.79
N GLY A 112 -5.91 5.39 -2.09
CA GLY A 112 -7.22 4.75 -2.28
C GLY A 112 -8.12 4.96 -1.08
N SER A 113 -9.43 5.16 -1.29
CA SER A 113 -10.44 5.34 -0.24
C SER A 113 -10.51 4.18 0.76
N GLY A 114 -10.14 2.96 0.33
CA GLY A 114 -10.02 1.78 1.20
C GLY A 114 -8.80 1.79 2.12
N GLY A 115 -7.90 2.75 1.95
CA GLY A 115 -6.60 2.80 2.63
C GLY A 115 -5.65 1.67 2.21
N GLY A 116 -4.42 1.72 2.72
CA GLY A 116 -3.37 0.75 2.38
C GLY A 116 -2.60 1.10 1.12
N VAL A 117 -1.61 0.28 0.78
CA VAL A 117 -0.61 0.58 -0.26
C VAL A 117 -0.84 -0.16 -1.59
N VAL A 118 -1.90 -0.96 -1.69
CA VAL A 118 -2.13 -1.84 -2.85
C VAL A 118 -2.24 -1.05 -4.17
N GLU A 119 -2.98 0.06 -4.16
CA GLU A 119 -3.16 0.88 -5.37
C GLU A 119 -1.87 1.62 -5.74
N ALA A 120 -1.16 2.14 -4.74
CA ALA A 120 0.15 2.76 -4.91
C ALA A 120 1.17 1.76 -5.49
N ALA A 121 1.29 0.56 -4.91
CA ALA A 121 2.18 -0.49 -5.40
C ALA A 121 1.84 -0.89 -6.85
N ARG A 122 0.54 -1.06 -7.18
CA ARG A 122 0.11 -1.35 -8.56
C ARG A 122 0.47 -0.23 -9.53
N ALA A 123 0.32 1.03 -9.12
CA ALA A 123 0.69 2.18 -9.94
C ALA A 123 2.21 2.17 -10.21
N ARG A 124 3.03 1.95 -9.18
CA ARG A 124 4.50 1.88 -9.32
C ARG A 124 4.94 0.74 -10.21
N VAL A 125 4.34 -0.44 -10.06
CA VAL A 125 4.61 -1.59 -10.96
C VAL A 125 4.33 -1.23 -12.42
N ARG A 126 3.19 -0.58 -12.70
CA ARG A 126 2.88 -0.14 -14.08
C ARG A 126 3.89 0.87 -14.61
N CYS A 127 4.24 1.88 -13.81
CA CYS A 127 5.24 2.89 -14.20
C CYS A 127 6.62 2.25 -14.43
N ALA A 128 7.04 1.33 -13.56
CA ALA A 128 8.30 0.62 -13.71
C ALA A 128 8.34 -0.24 -14.97
N TRP A 129 7.24 -0.94 -15.30
CA TRP A 129 7.14 -1.68 -16.56
C TRP A 129 7.16 -0.77 -17.79
N ALA A 130 6.52 0.39 -17.74
CA ALA A 130 6.58 1.37 -18.84
C ALA A 130 8.02 1.83 -19.05
N LYS A 131 8.71 2.19 -17.96
CA LYS A 131 10.13 2.62 -18.01
C LYS A 131 11.07 1.48 -18.45
N PHE A 132 10.82 0.25 -18.01
CA PHE A 132 11.57 -0.91 -18.43
C PHE A 132 11.42 -1.18 -19.94
N LYS A 133 10.19 -1.08 -20.47
CA LYS A 133 9.92 -1.23 -21.91
C LYS A 133 10.62 -0.17 -22.73
N GLU A 134 10.60 1.08 -22.30
CA GLU A 134 11.31 2.18 -22.94
C GLU A 134 12.83 1.89 -23.05
N LEU A 135 13.41 1.35 -21.98
CA LEU A 135 14.83 1.05 -21.90
C LEU A 135 15.21 -0.37 -22.36
N SER A 136 14.24 -1.20 -22.77
CA SER A 136 14.49 -2.59 -23.14
C SER A 136 15.52 -2.77 -24.25
N PRO A 137 15.64 -1.90 -25.28
CA PRO A 137 16.68 -2.03 -26.31
C PRO A 137 18.09 -2.01 -25.71
N ILE A 138 18.32 -1.28 -24.62
CA ILE A 138 19.60 -1.19 -23.93
C ILE A 138 19.74 -2.29 -22.87
N LEU A 139 18.68 -2.53 -22.10
CA LEU A 139 18.71 -3.47 -20.98
C LEU A 139 18.78 -4.94 -21.41
N THR A 140 18.27 -5.26 -22.61
CA THR A 140 18.22 -6.65 -23.10
C THR A 140 19.21 -6.93 -24.24
N VAL A 141 19.98 -5.94 -24.69
CA VAL A 141 20.96 -6.12 -25.78
C VAL A 141 22.00 -7.20 -25.42
N ARG A 142 22.32 -8.06 -26.37
CA ARG A 142 23.39 -9.05 -26.22
C ARG A 142 24.74 -8.36 -26.31
N GLY A 143 25.71 -8.78 -25.49
CA GLY A 143 27.07 -8.22 -25.48
C GLY A 143 27.28 -7.03 -24.53
N ALA A 144 26.25 -6.35 -24.07
CA ALA A 144 26.44 -5.31 -23.06
C ALA A 144 26.77 -5.91 -21.68
N SER A 145 27.71 -5.27 -20.99
CA SER A 145 28.09 -5.65 -19.63
C SER A 145 26.90 -5.68 -18.67
N TYR A 146 26.77 -6.77 -17.91
CA TYR A 146 25.73 -6.89 -16.89
C TYR A 146 25.78 -5.75 -15.85
N ARG A 147 26.97 -5.29 -15.48
CA ARG A 147 27.15 -4.17 -14.56
C ARG A 147 26.60 -2.86 -15.10
N ILE A 148 26.74 -2.60 -16.40
CA ILE A 148 26.16 -1.40 -17.05
C ILE A 148 24.64 -1.51 -17.05
N LYS A 149 24.10 -2.66 -17.46
CA LYS A 149 22.65 -2.91 -17.41
C LYS A 149 22.09 -2.71 -16.00
N GLY A 150 22.77 -3.23 -14.98
CA GLY A 150 22.37 -3.08 -13.58
C GLY A 150 22.37 -1.62 -13.12
N ARG A 151 23.37 -0.82 -13.50
CA ARG A 151 23.39 0.63 -13.20
C ARG A 151 22.22 1.37 -13.82
N ILE A 152 21.94 1.13 -15.09
CA ILE A 152 20.81 1.76 -15.80
C ILE A 152 19.48 1.32 -15.15
N TYR A 153 19.33 0.03 -14.87
CA TYR A 153 18.15 -0.50 -14.20
C TYR A 153 17.93 0.17 -12.83
N SER A 154 18.93 0.20 -11.98
CA SER A 154 18.81 0.80 -10.63
C SER A 154 18.49 2.28 -10.68
N ALA A 155 19.14 3.02 -11.59
CA ALA A 155 18.94 4.46 -11.70
C ALA A 155 17.56 4.84 -12.30
N CYS A 156 17.09 4.10 -13.31
CA CYS A 156 15.94 4.52 -14.11
C CYS A 156 14.67 3.70 -13.86
N VAL A 157 14.78 2.42 -13.54
CA VAL A 157 13.62 1.52 -13.39
C VAL A 157 13.33 1.21 -11.93
N GLN A 158 14.34 0.76 -11.18
CA GLN A 158 14.18 0.41 -9.78
C GLN A 158 13.78 1.65 -8.95
N SER A 159 14.35 2.81 -9.24
CA SER A 159 13.96 4.09 -8.61
C SER A 159 12.48 4.43 -8.80
N VAL A 160 11.92 4.16 -9.98
CA VAL A 160 10.48 4.34 -10.26
C VAL A 160 9.66 3.31 -9.49
N LEU A 161 10.11 2.07 -9.41
CA LEU A 161 9.41 0.98 -8.73
C LEU A 161 9.26 1.23 -7.23
N ILE A 162 10.29 1.82 -6.61
CA ILE A 162 10.34 2.03 -5.14
C ILE A 162 9.93 3.44 -4.70
N TYR A 163 9.54 4.32 -5.61
CA TYR A 163 9.18 5.70 -5.26
C TYR A 163 8.04 5.74 -4.23
N GLY A 164 8.25 6.44 -3.11
CA GLY A 164 7.29 6.60 -2.03
C GLY A 164 7.21 5.41 -1.06
N THR A 165 7.93 4.30 -1.32
CA THR A 165 7.85 3.08 -0.48
C THR A 165 8.36 3.29 0.94
N GLU A 166 9.13 4.33 1.20
CA GLU A 166 9.65 4.70 2.52
C GLU A 166 8.54 5.04 3.52
N THR A 167 7.41 5.54 3.03
CA THR A 167 6.26 5.92 3.86
C THR A 167 5.17 4.84 3.95
N TRP A 168 5.31 3.74 3.21
CA TRP A 168 4.26 2.74 3.11
C TRP A 168 4.25 1.75 4.26
N ALA A 169 3.07 1.50 4.82
CA ALA A 169 2.81 0.39 5.74
C ALA A 169 2.62 -0.92 4.95
N MET A 170 3.72 -1.47 4.42
CA MET A 170 3.70 -2.62 3.51
C MET A 170 3.37 -3.92 4.22
N LYS A 171 2.47 -4.69 3.64
CA LYS A 171 2.26 -6.10 3.98
C LYS A 171 3.24 -6.97 3.18
N ALA A 172 3.40 -8.23 3.63
CA ALA A 172 4.25 -9.19 2.92
C ALA A 172 3.81 -9.41 1.46
N ASP A 173 2.51 -9.36 1.17
CA ASP A 173 1.97 -9.51 -0.20
C ASP A 173 2.34 -8.34 -1.10
N ASP A 174 2.33 -7.12 -0.57
CA ASP A 174 2.73 -5.93 -1.31
C ASP A 174 4.21 -6.01 -1.69
N LEU A 175 5.07 -6.37 -0.74
CA LEU A 175 6.50 -6.57 -0.99
C LEU A 175 6.74 -7.68 -2.01
N ARG A 176 6.08 -8.83 -1.84
CA ARG A 176 6.16 -9.95 -2.82
C ARG A 176 5.76 -9.53 -4.23
N SER A 177 4.83 -8.58 -4.37
CA SER A 177 4.44 -8.05 -5.69
C SER A 177 5.59 -7.27 -6.34
N LEU A 178 6.30 -6.43 -5.59
CA LEU A 178 7.48 -5.71 -6.07
C LEU A 178 8.61 -6.67 -6.41
N GLU A 179 8.91 -7.62 -5.53
CA GLU A 179 9.95 -8.65 -5.75
C GLU A 179 9.67 -9.49 -7.00
N ARG A 180 8.41 -9.87 -7.22
CA ARG A 180 8.00 -10.62 -8.40
C ARG A 180 8.24 -9.81 -9.67
N THR A 181 7.91 -8.53 -9.64
CA THR A 181 8.12 -7.60 -10.76
C THR A 181 9.61 -7.46 -11.06
N GLU A 182 10.43 -7.20 -10.06
CA GLU A 182 11.88 -7.12 -10.22
C GLU A 182 12.47 -8.41 -10.77
N ARG A 183 12.07 -9.56 -10.22
CA ARG A 183 12.53 -10.88 -10.67
C ARG A 183 12.27 -11.12 -12.15
N MET A 184 11.12 -10.69 -12.66
CA MET A 184 10.80 -10.80 -14.09
C MET A 184 11.71 -9.92 -14.93
N MET A 185 11.91 -8.66 -14.54
CA MET A 185 12.78 -7.72 -15.26
C MET A 185 14.23 -8.17 -15.26
N VAL A 186 14.75 -8.58 -14.10
CA VAL A 186 16.12 -9.07 -13.93
C VAL A 186 16.39 -10.31 -14.81
N ARG A 187 15.46 -11.27 -14.85
CA ARG A 187 15.57 -12.43 -15.73
C ARG A 187 15.62 -12.02 -17.19
N TRP A 188 14.79 -11.08 -17.58
CA TRP A 188 14.77 -10.59 -18.96
C TRP A 188 16.08 -9.91 -19.34
N MET A 189 16.65 -9.05 -18.48
CA MET A 189 17.96 -8.43 -18.69
C MET A 189 19.11 -9.44 -18.85
N CYS A 190 19.04 -10.54 -18.09
CA CYS A 190 20.04 -11.61 -18.12
C CYS A 190 19.80 -12.64 -19.23
N GLY A 191 18.68 -12.58 -19.97
CA GLY A 191 18.30 -13.59 -20.95
C GLY A 191 18.03 -14.98 -20.36
N VAL A 192 17.58 -15.02 -19.08
CA VAL A 192 17.39 -16.26 -18.30
C VAL A 192 15.90 -16.55 -18.17
N SER A 193 15.48 -17.76 -18.54
CA SER A 193 14.11 -18.26 -18.41
C SER A 193 13.86 -18.87 -17.02
N LEU A 194 12.60 -19.18 -16.72
CA LEU A 194 12.24 -19.91 -15.49
C LEU A 194 12.77 -21.36 -15.51
N LYS A 195 12.94 -21.97 -16.69
CA LYS A 195 13.47 -23.32 -16.88
C LYS A 195 14.91 -23.44 -16.40
N ASP A 196 15.68 -22.37 -16.49
CA ASP A 196 17.11 -22.36 -16.10
C ASP A 196 17.35 -22.40 -14.58
N ARG A 197 16.28 -22.32 -13.77
CA ARG A 197 16.28 -22.46 -12.30
C ARG A 197 17.33 -21.59 -11.58
N LYS A 198 17.77 -20.49 -12.17
CA LYS A 198 18.70 -19.54 -11.54
C LYS A 198 18.01 -18.78 -10.41
N ARG A 199 18.71 -18.62 -9.29
CA ARG A 199 18.22 -17.82 -8.16
C ARG A 199 18.20 -16.33 -8.50
N SER A 200 17.25 -15.59 -7.97
CA SER A 200 17.17 -14.14 -8.20
C SER A 200 18.34 -13.38 -7.60
N GLU A 201 18.84 -13.84 -6.47
CA GLU A 201 20.02 -13.30 -5.78
C GLU A 201 21.27 -13.37 -6.65
N ASP A 202 21.52 -14.52 -7.30
CA ASP A 202 22.66 -14.70 -8.18
C ASP A 202 22.60 -13.75 -9.38
N LEU A 203 21.39 -13.54 -9.93
CA LEU A 203 21.17 -12.62 -11.03
C LEU A 203 21.33 -11.15 -10.61
N CYS A 204 20.87 -10.79 -9.41
CA CYS A 204 21.11 -9.46 -8.84
C CYS A 204 22.60 -9.21 -8.61
N ASN A 205 23.32 -10.19 -8.10
CA ASN A 205 24.78 -10.13 -7.90
C ASN A 205 25.53 -9.98 -9.23
N LEU A 206 25.11 -10.70 -10.28
CA LEU A 206 25.66 -10.59 -11.62
C LEU A 206 25.47 -9.17 -12.20
N LEU A 207 24.29 -8.58 -12.01
CA LEU A 207 23.99 -7.22 -12.42
C LEU A 207 24.63 -6.17 -11.51
N GLY A 208 25.02 -6.55 -10.28
CA GLY A 208 25.54 -5.64 -9.25
C GLY A 208 24.48 -4.69 -8.69
N ILE A 209 23.26 -5.19 -8.54
CA ILE A 209 22.13 -4.45 -7.97
C ILE A 209 21.73 -5.02 -6.62
N ASN A 210 21.21 -4.17 -5.75
CA ASN A 210 20.54 -4.63 -4.54
C ASN A 210 19.12 -5.06 -4.86
N CYS A 211 18.62 -6.11 -4.23
CA CYS A 211 17.24 -6.54 -4.41
C CYS A 211 16.25 -5.50 -3.87
N VAL A 212 15.08 -5.44 -4.47
CA VAL A 212 14.06 -4.41 -4.15
C VAL A 212 13.65 -4.44 -2.67
N ALA A 213 13.60 -5.61 -2.04
CA ALA A 213 13.26 -5.73 -0.63
C ALA A 213 14.26 -5.00 0.27
N ASP A 214 15.57 -5.13 -0.01
CA ASP A 214 16.61 -4.45 0.74
C ASP A 214 16.61 -2.95 0.50
N VAL A 215 16.36 -2.53 -0.76
CA VAL A 215 16.30 -1.11 -1.09
C VAL A 215 15.11 -0.44 -0.40
N VAL A 216 13.94 -1.07 -0.38
CA VAL A 216 12.75 -0.61 0.34
C VAL A 216 13.02 -0.51 1.84
N ARG A 217 13.61 -1.56 2.45
CA ARG A 217 13.95 -1.57 3.87
C ARG A 217 14.90 -0.44 4.24
N ARG A 218 15.99 -0.29 3.47
CA ARG A 218 16.96 0.80 3.68
C ARG A 218 16.34 2.17 3.48
N GLY A 219 15.46 2.34 2.50
CA GLY A 219 14.70 3.56 2.28
C GLY A 219 13.86 3.94 3.50
N ARG A 220 13.09 2.97 4.04
CA ARG A 220 12.25 3.16 5.22
C ARG A 220 13.06 3.48 6.47
N LEU A 221 14.14 2.77 6.73
CA LEU A 221 15.01 3.03 7.88
C LEU A 221 15.72 4.37 7.76
N ARG A 222 16.15 4.77 6.55
CA ARG A 222 16.71 6.10 6.32
C ARG A 222 15.69 7.21 6.61
N TRP A 223 14.45 7.02 6.16
CA TRP A 223 13.33 7.93 6.46
C TRP A 223 13.05 7.98 7.96
N PHE A 224 12.97 6.82 8.63
CA PHE A 224 12.82 6.75 10.09
C PHE A 224 13.90 7.56 10.80
N GLY A 225 15.18 7.37 10.47
CA GLY A 225 16.26 8.15 11.07
C GLY A 225 16.15 9.64 10.78
N HIS A 226 15.60 10.04 9.62
CA HIS A 226 15.29 11.45 9.35
C HIS A 226 14.22 11.99 10.32
N LEU A 227 13.16 11.22 10.55
CA LEU A 227 12.07 11.58 11.46
C LEU A 227 12.54 11.71 12.92
N GLU A 228 13.38 10.77 13.40
CA GLU A 228 13.91 10.80 14.77
C GLU A 228 14.78 12.02 15.07
N ARG A 229 15.37 12.61 14.05
CA ARG A 229 16.21 13.83 14.18
C ARG A 229 15.44 15.13 13.98
N LYS A 230 14.12 15.08 13.75
CA LYS A 230 13.28 16.27 13.65
C LYS A 230 13.00 16.86 15.03
N SER A 231 12.88 18.18 15.11
CA SER A 231 12.48 18.84 16.35
C SER A 231 11.06 18.48 16.74
N VAL A 232 10.74 18.60 18.02
CA VAL A 232 9.40 18.32 18.55
C VAL A 232 8.36 19.27 17.95
N ASP A 233 8.76 20.50 17.61
CA ASP A 233 7.89 21.53 17.04
C ASP A 233 7.67 21.38 15.53
N ASP A 234 8.32 20.42 14.88
CA ASP A 234 8.16 20.17 13.45
C ASP A 234 6.79 19.52 13.16
N TRP A 235 6.17 19.94 12.07
CA TRP A 235 4.88 19.36 11.60
C TRP A 235 4.88 17.84 11.50
N VAL A 236 5.99 17.25 11.13
CA VAL A 236 6.14 15.80 11.02
C VAL A 236 6.02 15.14 12.39
N SER A 237 6.64 15.72 13.41
CA SER A 237 6.54 15.24 14.80
C SER A 237 5.10 15.36 15.33
N ALA A 238 4.43 16.46 15.04
CA ALA A 238 3.02 16.66 15.38
C ALA A 238 2.11 15.65 14.68
N CYS A 239 2.30 15.40 13.39
CA CYS A 239 1.53 14.41 12.64
C CYS A 239 1.78 12.98 13.13
N ARG A 240 3.01 12.65 13.56
CA ARG A 240 3.34 11.33 14.10
C ARG A 240 2.67 11.06 15.43
N GLY A 241 2.53 12.09 16.27
CA GLY A 241 1.84 12.02 17.56
C GLY A 241 0.32 12.12 17.49
N LEU A 242 -0.26 12.36 16.30
CA LEU A 242 -1.68 12.55 16.13
C LEU A 242 -2.45 11.27 16.45
N VAL A 243 -3.28 11.33 17.47
CA VAL A 243 -4.22 10.27 17.80
C VAL A 243 -5.51 10.50 17.02
N VAL A 244 -5.82 9.60 16.10
CA VAL A 244 -7.08 9.64 15.38
C VAL A 244 -8.17 9.00 16.23
N GLU A 245 -9.16 9.79 16.63
CA GLU A 245 -10.32 9.29 17.35
C GLU A 245 -11.16 8.35 16.47
N GLY A 246 -11.70 7.31 17.05
CA GLY A 246 -12.59 6.36 16.39
C GLY A 246 -12.52 4.95 16.97
N ALA A 247 -13.61 4.22 16.86
CA ALA A 247 -13.68 2.82 17.29
C ALA A 247 -12.94 1.93 16.30
N ARG A 248 -11.99 1.13 16.80
CA ARG A 248 -11.34 0.10 16.00
C ARG A 248 -12.33 -1.00 15.65
N GLY A 249 -12.45 -1.34 14.38
CA GLY A 249 -13.26 -2.47 13.94
C GLY A 249 -12.76 -3.79 14.55
N ARG A 250 -13.67 -4.76 14.72
CA ARG A 250 -13.35 -6.11 15.24
C ARG A 250 -12.42 -6.82 14.25
N GLY A 251 -11.39 -7.47 14.77
CA GLY A 251 -10.44 -8.27 14.00
C GLY A 251 -8.99 -7.84 14.19
N ARG A 252 -8.07 -8.50 13.47
CA ARG A 252 -6.64 -8.16 13.50
C ARG A 252 -6.42 -6.75 12.96
N SER A 253 -5.73 -5.92 13.73
CA SER A 253 -5.37 -4.56 13.32
C SER A 253 -4.56 -4.57 12.02
N ARG A 254 -4.73 -3.54 11.20
CA ARG A 254 -3.89 -3.35 10.01
C ARG A 254 -2.45 -3.09 10.44
N LYS A 255 -1.49 -3.64 9.69
CA LYS A 255 -0.06 -3.37 9.92
C LYS A 255 0.19 -1.86 9.77
N THR A 256 0.87 -1.26 10.74
CA THR A 256 1.24 0.16 10.73
C THR A 256 2.64 0.32 10.14
N TRP A 257 2.98 1.55 9.75
CA TRP A 257 4.30 1.90 9.27
C TRP A 257 5.37 1.65 10.36
N GLU A 258 5.08 2.02 11.59
CA GLU A 258 6.00 1.78 12.73
C GLU A 258 6.25 0.30 13.00
N GLN A 259 5.25 -0.56 12.80
CA GLN A 259 5.46 -2.01 12.88
C GLN A 259 6.41 -2.49 11.78
N CYS A 260 6.32 -1.92 10.56
CA CYS A 260 7.26 -2.23 9.50
C CYS A 260 8.68 -1.80 9.85
N VAL A 261 8.85 -0.61 10.42
CA VAL A 261 10.16 -0.11 10.88
C VAL A 261 10.74 -1.00 11.98
N ARG A 262 9.94 -1.38 12.98
CA ARG A 262 10.38 -2.30 14.06
C ARG A 262 10.80 -3.67 13.53
N ASP A 263 10.04 -4.21 12.58
CA ASP A 263 10.39 -5.49 11.94
C ASP A 263 11.73 -5.39 11.18
N ASP A 264 11.93 -4.29 10.44
CA ASP A 264 13.15 -4.03 9.70
C ASP A 264 14.37 -3.83 10.63
N MET A 265 14.21 -3.09 11.73
CA MET A 265 15.25 -2.91 12.75
C MET A 265 15.61 -4.24 13.40
N LYS A 266 14.60 -5.03 13.78
CA LYS A 266 14.82 -6.36 14.36
C LYS A 266 15.60 -7.28 13.42
N LEU A 267 15.27 -7.26 12.13
CA LEU A 267 15.97 -8.08 11.13
C LEU A 267 17.44 -7.71 10.98
N LEU A 268 17.77 -6.42 11.15
CA LEU A 268 19.15 -5.92 11.02
C LEU A 268 19.87 -5.77 12.36
N GLY A 269 19.24 -6.11 13.50
CA GLY A 269 19.83 -5.95 14.83
C GLY A 269 20.05 -4.47 15.21
N LEU A 270 19.16 -3.56 14.77
CA LEU A 270 19.29 -2.14 15.02
C LEU A 270 18.44 -1.68 16.22
N HIS A 271 18.94 -0.68 16.95
CA HIS A 271 18.23 0.01 18.02
C HIS A 271 17.81 1.41 17.58
N SER A 272 16.61 1.84 17.99
CA SER A 272 16.03 3.15 17.61
C SER A 272 16.89 4.33 18.06
N GLU A 273 17.55 4.23 19.21
CA GLU A 273 18.41 5.26 19.79
C GLU A 273 19.59 5.65 18.87
N TRP A 274 20.06 4.70 18.06
CA TRP A 274 21.16 4.95 17.12
C TRP A 274 20.74 5.84 15.94
N ALA A 275 19.43 5.98 15.70
CA ALA A 275 18.89 6.80 14.61
C ALA A 275 19.23 8.30 14.75
N ILE A 276 19.54 8.77 15.98
CA ILE A 276 19.94 10.14 16.27
C ILE A 276 21.30 10.44 15.62
N PHE A 277 22.21 9.48 15.61
CA PHE A 277 23.55 9.62 15.05
C PHE A 277 23.53 9.32 13.54
N ARG A 278 23.43 10.35 12.72
CA ARG A 278 23.17 10.24 11.28
C ARG A 278 24.16 9.34 10.52
N ASP A 279 25.44 9.52 10.75
CA ASP A 279 26.48 8.79 10.00
C ASP A 279 26.56 7.33 10.46
N MET A 280 26.53 7.09 11.75
CA MET A 280 26.44 5.75 12.33
C MET A 280 25.19 5.02 11.83
N TRP A 281 24.03 5.66 11.87
CA TRP A 281 22.77 5.09 11.39
C TRP A 281 22.86 4.69 9.92
N ARG A 282 23.40 5.58 9.08
CA ARG A 282 23.61 5.31 7.65
C ARG A 282 24.48 4.08 7.45
N ASP A 283 25.61 3.97 8.13
CA ASP A 283 26.54 2.86 7.98
C ASP A 283 25.94 1.53 8.45
N LEU A 284 25.20 1.53 9.56
CA LEU A 284 24.47 0.38 10.08
C LEU A 284 23.40 -0.14 9.12
N ILE A 285 22.61 0.75 8.50
CA ILE A 285 21.62 0.39 7.49
C ILE A 285 22.26 -0.31 6.29
N TRP A 286 23.50 0.04 5.96
CA TRP A 286 24.27 -0.59 4.87
C TRP A 286 25.00 -1.86 5.30
N GLY A 287 24.84 -2.30 6.54
CA GLY A 287 25.46 -3.51 7.08
C GLY A 287 26.96 -3.36 7.36
N LYS A 288 27.46 -2.13 7.45
CA LYS A 288 28.82 -1.90 7.92
C LYS A 288 28.87 -2.17 9.42
N ARG A 289 29.80 -3.02 9.86
CA ARG A 289 30.05 -3.24 11.28
C ARG A 289 30.60 -1.96 11.91
N LEU A 290 30.10 -1.60 13.10
CA LEU A 290 30.75 -0.59 13.90
C LEU A 290 32.16 -1.10 14.24
N THR A 291 33.18 -0.54 13.64
CA THR A 291 34.52 -0.60 14.19
C THR A 291 34.50 0.32 15.43
N LEU A 292 34.31 -0.28 16.60
CA LEU A 292 34.58 0.41 17.85
C LEU A 292 36.06 0.82 17.79
N ALA A 293 36.32 2.12 17.61
CA ALA A 293 37.65 2.68 17.77
C ALA A 293 37.96 2.84 19.25
#